data_0c93c37ce2e9bc0cacde89821b1cee70
#
_entry.id   0c93c37ce2e9bc0cacde89821b1cee70
#
_cell.length_a   1.000
_cell.length_b   1.000
_cell.length_c   1.000
_cell.angle_alpha   90.00
_cell.angle_beta   90.00
_cell.angle_gamma   90.00
#
_symmetry.space_group_name_H-M   'P 1'
#
loop_
_entity.id
_entity.type
_entity.pdbx_description
1 polymer ?
#
loop_
_entity_poly.entity_id
_entity_poly.type
_entity_poly.pdbx_seq_one_letter_code
_entity_poly.pdbx_strand_id
1 'polypeptide(L)'
;MISSSINNRLWLTYLVIVLFVLVIAFVGIAVAFRSSPMLYRQVFYRISLVNGFLRERLTLVIESERAPFIKLFLEEVKIFDVNVAILDAKGSVVYSTGTSSIASFPGLMDPSSIVDQNKDRILLYKDKNKQTWFYQISQINKNFFLVTNALRPEISISSVFQDELMTPLIRAGIIALILSFILAWFIARWITRPLKKISISASQIAEGNYVTIPIEGPLEVRQLAGAINDMVVKVLDSVQSQKDFVANVSHEFKTPLTSIQGFAQALFDGAIDKKSEKRQAAKIILGETERLNYLVNDLLTLVKLDAGTIVMEKEPTDLNQLIRNILEKLHFQIISAGITVNNKLREPMVVPMDAERISQVLNNLIDNAIKFSPKGKDIIISTSIEGKYAIFSVSDSGPGIAEDDQKRIFERFFQIDKSRKGGQGRGVGLGLSIARQIVIAHGGSISVKSHLGKGSAFMVKLPLENGQKNKSSI
;
A
#
# COMPACT_ATOMS: atom_id res chain seq x y z
N MET A 1 2.87 -32.56 -3.22
CA MET A 1 2.89 -31.13 -3.61
C MET A 1 3.72 -30.40 -2.58
N ILE A 2 4.94 -30.02 -2.93
CA ILE A 2 5.84 -29.32 -2.04
C ILE A 2 5.29 -27.90 -1.87
N SER A 3 4.75 -27.60 -0.69
CA SER A 3 4.39 -26.25 -0.27
C SER A 3 5.66 -25.39 -0.34
N SER A 4 5.91 -24.81 -1.50
CA SER A 4 7.08 -23.94 -1.69
C SER A 4 6.83 -22.66 -0.91
N SER A 5 7.42 -22.59 0.27
CA SER A 5 7.51 -21.37 1.09
C SER A 5 7.92 -20.21 0.17
N ILE A 6 7.33 -19.02 0.37
CA ILE A 6 7.69 -17.78 -0.34
C ILE A 6 9.22 -17.61 -0.38
N ASN A 7 9.90 -18.02 0.67
CA ASN A 7 11.35 -18.02 0.80
C ASN A 7 12.03 -18.87 -0.30
N ASN A 8 11.53 -20.08 -0.57
CA ASN A 8 12.10 -20.97 -1.59
C ASN A 8 11.86 -20.46 -3.01
N ARG A 9 10.71 -19.81 -3.27
CA ARG A 9 10.42 -19.18 -4.58
C ARG A 9 11.30 -17.95 -4.82
N LEU A 10 11.50 -17.10 -3.82
CA LEU A 10 12.40 -15.96 -3.89
C LEU A 10 13.85 -16.43 -4.14
N TRP A 11 14.31 -17.44 -3.42
CA TRP A 11 15.63 -18.03 -3.63
C TRP A 11 15.82 -18.54 -5.06
N LEU A 12 14.85 -19.28 -5.57
CA LEU A 12 14.90 -19.84 -6.92
C LEU A 12 14.91 -18.75 -7.99
N THR A 13 14.08 -17.71 -7.86
CA THR A 13 14.06 -16.58 -8.79
C THR A 13 15.36 -15.78 -8.79
N TYR A 14 15.95 -15.52 -7.62
CA TYR A 14 17.26 -14.84 -7.56
C TYR A 14 18.38 -15.70 -8.16
N LEU A 15 18.39 -16.99 -7.90
CA LEU A 15 19.38 -17.90 -8.49
C LEU A 15 19.26 -17.91 -10.02
N VAL A 16 18.05 -17.97 -10.57
CA VAL A 16 17.80 -17.93 -12.02
C VAL A 16 18.23 -16.59 -12.62
N ILE A 17 17.94 -15.47 -11.97
CA ILE A 17 18.36 -14.13 -12.44
C ILE A 17 19.89 -14.01 -12.45
N VAL A 18 20.57 -14.43 -11.38
CA VAL A 18 22.04 -14.40 -11.31
C VAL A 18 22.66 -15.27 -12.39
N LEU A 19 22.13 -16.49 -12.59
CA LEU A 19 22.60 -17.38 -13.65
C LEU A 19 22.40 -16.76 -15.04
N PHE A 20 21.27 -16.14 -15.29
CA PHE A 20 20.95 -15.48 -16.56
C PHE A 20 21.87 -14.29 -16.83
N VAL A 21 22.15 -13.46 -15.83
CA VAL A 21 23.09 -12.34 -15.94
C VAL A 21 24.51 -12.83 -16.19
N LEU A 22 24.95 -13.90 -15.53
CA LEU A 22 26.25 -14.51 -15.77
C LEU A 22 26.37 -15.08 -17.19
N VAL A 23 25.33 -15.72 -17.72
CA VAL A 23 25.30 -16.22 -19.11
C VAL A 23 25.38 -15.07 -20.10
N ILE A 24 24.62 -13.98 -19.90
CA ILE A 24 24.68 -12.80 -20.78
C ILE A 24 26.06 -12.16 -20.74
N ALA A 25 26.64 -11.98 -19.55
CA ALA A 25 27.98 -11.44 -19.38
C ALA A 25 29.03 -12.29 -20.09
N PHE A 26 28.93 -13.62 -19.95
CA PHE A 26 29.77 -14.57 -20.63
C PHE A 26 29.70 -14.49 -22.15
N VAL A 27 28.49 -14.49 -22.71
CA VAL A 27 28.26 -14.34 -24.15
C VAL A 27 28.78 -12.99 -24.64
N GLY A 28 28.50 -11.91 -23.91
CA GLY A 28 28.98 -10.55 -24.23
C GLY A 28 30.51 -10.47 -24.26
N ILE A 29 31.21 -11.05 -23.29
CA ILE A 29 32.66 -11.11 -23.26
C ILE A 29 33.19 -11.96 -24.42
N ALA A 30 32.59 -13.11 -24.69
CA ALA A 30 33.03 -13.99 -25.79
C ALA A 30 32.89 -13.31 -27.17
N VAL A 31 31.81 -12.56 -27.39
CA VAL A 31 31.58 -11.77 -28.62
C VAL A 31 32.57 -10.60 -28.70
N ALA A 32 32.78 -9.87 -27.61
CA ALA A 32 33.71 -8.75 -27.56
C ALA A 32 35.15 -9.20 -27.85
N PHE A 33 35.57 -10.35 -27.31
CA PHE A 33 36.88 -10.93 -27.57
C PHE A 33 37.05 -11.36 -29.03
N ARG A 34 36.00 -11.96 -29.63
CA ARG A 34 36.05 -12.39 -31.03
C ARG A 34 36.21 -11.23 -32.02
N SER A 35 35.70 -10.08 -31.71
CA SER A 35 35.74 -8.87 -32.53
C SER A 35 36.89 -7.92 -32.17
N SER A 36 37.66 -8.20 -31.10
CA SER A 36 38.65 -7.25 -30.57
C SER A 36 39.96 -7.28 -31.32
N PRO A 37 40.47 -6.12 -31.78
CA PRO A 37 41.83 -5.98 -32.30
C PRO A 37 42.91 -6.32 -31.28
N MET A 38 42.59 -6.42 -30.00
CA MET A 38 43.54 -6.73 -28.90
C MET A 38 44.25 -8.04 -29.09
N LEU A 39 43.58 -9.07 -29.61
CA LEU A 39 44.17 -10.40 -29.86
C LEU A 39 45.32 -10.38 -30.84
N TYR A 40 45.37 -9.38 -31.74
CA TYR A 40 46.40 -9.26 -32.74
C TYR A 40 47.41 -8.13 -32.45
N ARG A 41 47.21 -7.43 -31.33
CA ARG A 41 48.02 -6.26 -30.94
C ARG A 41 49.51 -6.55 -30.89
N GLN A 42 49.92 -7.71 -30.45
CA GLN A 42 51.32 -8.11 -30.44
C GLN A 42 51.86 -8.27 -31.85
N VAL A 43 51.09 -8.86 -32.78
CA VAL A 43 51.50 -9.02 -34.16
C VAL A 43 51.60 -7.67 -34.86
N PHE A 44 50.61 -6.81 -34.62
CA PHE A 44 50.62 -5.44 -35.16
C PHE A 44 51.81 -4.64 -34.63
N TYR A 45 52.09 -4.75 -33.35
CA TYR A 45 53.23 -4.08 -32.75
C TYR A 45 54.56 -4.57 -33.35
N ARG A 46 54.75 -5.91 -33.54
CA ARG A 46 55.93 -6.52 -34.15
C ARG A 46 56.10 -6.03 -35.61
N ILE A 47 55.03 -6.06 -36.41
CA ILE A 47 55.05 -5.58 -37.82
C ILE A 47 55.45 -4.11 -37.87
N SER A 48 54.79 -3.25 -37.07
CA SER A 48 55.04 -1.79 -37.09
C SER A 48 56.46 -1.47 -36.56
N LEU A 49 56.93 -2.17 -35.55
CA LEU A 49 58.27 -1.97 -34.99
C LEU A 49 59.34 -2.33 -36.03
N VAL A 50 59.22 -3.53 -36.64
CA VAL A 50 60.17 -4.00 -37.63
C VAL A 50 60.12 -3.08 -38.88
N ASN A 51 58.94 -2.67 -39.32
CA ASN A 51 58.79 -1.78 -40.44
C ASN A 51 59.46 -0.42 -40.21
N GLY A 52 59.19 0.21 -39.04
CA GLY A 52 59.79 1.47 -38.66
C GLY A 52 61.32 1.41 -38.55
N PHE A 53 61.81 0.36 -37.86
CA PHE A 53 63.24 0.15 -37.66
C PHE A 53 63.98 -0.07 -38.99
N LEU A 54 63.43 -0.92 -39.86
CA LEU A 54 64.07 -1.19 -41.16
C LEU A 54 63.95 -0.05 -42.11
N ARG A 55 62.85 0.66 -42.15
CA ARG A 55 62.66 1.81 -43.05
C ARG A 55 63.72 2.87 -42.84
N GLU A 56 63.99 3.22 -41.60
CA GLU A 56 64.99 4.25 -41.27
C GLU A 56 66.40 3.82 -41.68
N ARG A 57 66.79 2.58 -41.33
CA ARG A 57 68.13 2.08 -41.64
C ARG A 57 68.38 1.77 -43.11
N LEU A 58 67.34 1.19 -43.80
CA LEU A 58 67.48 0.86 -45.24
C LEU A 58 67.52 2.12 -46.11
N THR A 59 66.88 3.22 -45.70
CA THR A 59 67.01 4.48 -46.38
C THR A 59 68.46 4.92 -46.50
N LEU A 60 69.20 4.85 -45.37
CA LEU A 60 70.59 5.24 -45.28
C LEU A 60 71.52 4.29 -46.07
N VAL A 61 71.25 3.00 -46.08
CA VAL A 61 72.12 1.98 -46.71
C VAL A 61 71.89 1.94 -48.23
N ILE A 62 70.68 2.09 -48.70
CA ILE A 62 70.36 2.10 -50.13
C ILE A 62 70.95 3.33 -50.81
N GLU A 63 70.92 4.49 -50.15
CA GLU A 63 71.56 5.73 -50.65
C GLU A 63 73.08 5.66 -50.69
N SER A 64 73.72 4.81 -49.88
CA SER A 64 75.17 4.64 -49.83
C SER A 64 75.72 3.49 -50.68
N GLU A 65 74.88 2.83 -51.52
CA GLU A 65 75.21 1.68 -52.39
C GLU A 65 75.86 0.47 -51.64
N ARG A 66 75.65 0.31 -50.36
CA ARG A 66 76.21 -0.74 -49.50
C ARG A 66 75.35 -2.01 -49.44
N ALA A 67 75.11 -2.65 -50.57
CA ALA A 67 74.25 -3.85 -50.72
C ALA A 67 74.49 -4.99 -49.70
N PRO A 68 75.74 -5.28 -49.24
CA PRO A 68 75.97 -6.38 -48.28
C PRO A 68 75.28 -6.18 -46.92
N PHE A 69 75.10 -4.95 -46.50
CA PHE A 69 74.48 -4.65 -45.21
C PHE A 69 72.97 -4.90 -45.21
N ILE A 70 72.32 -4.87 -46.37
CA ILE A 70 70.87 -5.13 -46.50
C ILE A 70 70.55 -6.56 -45.99
N LYS A 71 71.35 -7.58 -46.39
CA LYS A 71 71.14 -8.95 -45.90
C LYS A 71 71.31 -9.07 -44.41
N LEU A 72 72.31 -8.38 -43.84
CA LEU A 72 72.57 -8.43 -42.40
C LEU A 72 71.35 -7.87 -41.61
N PHE A 73 70.81 -6.74 -42.02
CA PHE A 73 69.63 -6.16 -41.35
C PHE A 73 68.37 -7.00 -41.50
N LEU A 74 68.21 -7.65 -42.65
CA LEU A 74 67.09 -8.56 -42.89
C LEU A 74 67.22 -9.84 -42.05
N GLU A 75 68.42 -10.34 -41.74
CA GLU A 75 68.62 -11.47 -40.87
C GLU A 75 68.37 -11.13 -39.39
N GLU A 76 68.75 -9.97 -38.93
CA GLU A 76 68.48 -9.52 -37.57
C GLU A 76 66.98 -9.53 -37.21
N VAL A 77 66.13 -9.19 -38.19
CA VAL A 77 64.66 -9.09 -37.92
C VAL A 77 63.93 -10.45 -37.95
N LYS A 78 64.57 -11.55 -38.36
CA LYS A 78 63.98 -12.92 -38.26
C LYS A 78 63.57 -13.29 -36.86
N ILE A 79 64.24 -12.75 -35.83
CA ILE A 79 63.94 -12.98 -34.42
C ILE A 79 62.53 -12.54 -34.06
N PHE A 80 61.94 -11.58 -34.77
CA PHE A 80 60.60 -11.04 -34.50
C PHE A 80 59.48 -11.87 -35.15
N ASP A 81 59.81 -12.98 -35.84
CA ASP A 81 58.83 -13.81 -36.56
C ASP A 81 57.99 -12.99 -37.55
N VAL A 82 58.65 -12.10 -38.28
CA VAL A 82 58.10 -11.23 -39.29
C VAL A 82 58.90 -11.43 -40.56
N ASN A 83 58.22 -11.73 -41.67
CA ASN A 83 58.87 -11.76 -42.96
C ASN A 83 58.97 -10.36 -43.56
N VAL A 84 60.06 -10.12 -44.20
CA VAL A 84 60.36 -8.82 -44.80
C VAL A 84 60.79 -9.00 -46.25
N ALA A 85 60.30 -8.09 -47.10
CA ALA A 85 60.73 -8.01 -48.49
C ALA A 85 60.96 -6.56 -48.89
N ILE A 86 61.95 -6.38 -49.77
CA ILE A 86 62.20 -5.11 -50.46
C ILE A 86 61.79 -5.28 -51.91
N LEU A 87 60.93 -4.38 -52.37
CA LEU A 87 60.39 -4.34 -53.74
C LEU A 87 60.97 -3.14 -54.50
N ASP A 88 61.12 -3.33 -55.79
CA ASP A 88 61.38 -2.19 -56.72
C ASP A 88 60.07 -1.44 -57.07
N ALA A 89 60.18 -0.35 -57.82
CA ALA A 89 59.06 0.44 -58.28
C ALA A 89 58.07 -0.33 -59.19
N LYS A 90 58.48 -1.46 -59.75
CA LYS A 90 57.65 -2.36 -60.55
C LYS A 90 57.03 -3.51 -59.73
N GLY A 91 57.27 -3.52 -58.42
CA GLY A 91 56.79 -4.58 -57.55
C GLY A 91 57.60 -5.89 -57.58
N SER A 92 58.75 -5.91 -58.23
CA SER A 92 59.61 -7.08 -58.24
C SER A 92 60.39 -7.20 -56.91
N VAL A 93 60.50 -8.40 -56.35
CA VAL A 93 61.21 -8.67 -55.09
C VAL A 93 62.72 -8.60 -55.33
N VAL A 94 63.38 -7.61 -54.72
CA VAL A 94 64.85 -7.44 -54.76
C VAL A 94 65.52 -8.25 -53.65
N TYR A 95 64.98 -8.22 -52.45
CA TYR A 95 65.42 -8.96 -51.29
C TYR A 95 64.27 -9.52 -50.50
N SER A 96 64.40 -10.71 -49.90
CA SER A 96 63.35 -11.28 -49.02
C SER A 96 64.00 -12.16 -47.96
N THR A 97 63.41 -12.15 -46.74
CA THR A 97 63.76 -13.03 -45.64
C THR A 97 62.95 -14.32 -45.61
N GLY A 98 61.87 -14.43 -46.33
CA GLY A 98 60.95 -15.57 -46.31
C GLY A 98 60.84 -16.27 -47.66
N THR A 99 60.47 -17.55 -47.62
CA THR A 99 60.22 -18.36 -48.81
C THR A 99 58.88 -18.03 -49.46
N SER A 100 58.87 -17.80 -50.77
CA SER A 100 57.77 -17.93 -51.78
C SER A 100 56.36 -17.33 -51.53
N SER A 101 55.97 -16.93 -50.33
CA SER A 101 54.61 -16.41 -50.09
C SER A 101 54.43 -14.93 -50.51
N ILE A 102 55.51 -14.17 -50.59
CA ILE A 102 55.46 -12.72 -50.88
C ILE A 102 55.04 -12.42 -52.29
N ALA A 103 55.39 -13.25 -53.25
CA ALA A 103 55.06 -13.05 -54.68
C ALA A 103 53.57 -13.09 -55.01
N SER A 104 52.72 -13.49 -54.03
CA SER A 104 51.26 -13.61 -54.21
C SER A 104 50.44 -12.50 -53.50
N PHE A 105 51.08 -11.51 -52.87
CA PHE A 105 50.35 -10.44 -52.20
C PHE A 105 49.71 -9.49 -53.23
N PRO A 106 48.45 -9.06 -53.00
CA PRO A 106 47.79 -8.09 -53.91
C PRO A 106 48.51 -6.75 -53.81
N GLY A 107 48.65 -6.11 -54.94
CA GLY A 107 49.26 -4.77 -55.05
C GLY A 107 50.76 -4.71 -55.15
N LEU A 108 51.45 -5.88 -55.23
CA LEU A 108 52.89 -5.90 -55.53
C LEU A 108 53.22 -5.35 -56.92
N MET A 109 52.23 -5.28 -57.85
CA MET A 109 52.43 -4.70 -59.19
C MET A 109 52.44 -3.18 -59.20
N ASP A 110 51.87 -2.53 -58.17
CA ASP A 110 51.91 -1.09 -57.96
C ASP A 110 51.98 -0.74 -56.46
N PRO A 111 53.16 -0.88 -55.85
CA PRO A 111 53.38 -0.59 -54.45
C PRO A 111 53.08 0.86 -54.05
N SER A 112 53.25 1.82 -55.00
CA SER A 112 53.03 3.23 -54.75
C SER A 112 51.55 3.56 -54.44
N SER A 113 50.65 2.96 -55.21
CA SER A 113 49.20 3.19 -55.02
C SER A 113 48.71 2.67 -53.66
N ILE A 114 49.28 1.60 -53.16
CA ILE A 114 48.92 1.05 -51.84
C ILE A 114 49.41 1.94 -50.70
N VAL A 115 50.64 2.44 -50.82
CA VAL A 115 51.25 3.34 -49.82
C VAL A 115 50.46 4.63 -49.74
N ASP A 116 50.07 5.19 -50.90
CA ASP A 116 49.30 6.43 -50.95
C ASP A 116 47.88 6.31 -50.38
N GLN A 117 47.21 5.16 -50.61
CA GLN A 117 45.88 4.89 -50.09
C GLN A 117 45.83 4.52 -48.60
N ASN A 118 46.85 3.84 -48.09
CA ASN A 118 46.79 3.19 -46.77
C ASN A 118 47.77 3.74 -45.74
N LYS A 119 48.62 4.73 -46.04
CA LYS A 119 49.55 5.42 -45.12
C LYS A 119 49.91 4.61 -43.85
N ASP A 120 50.82 3.68 -43.99
CA ASP A 120 51.38 2.82 -42.88
C ASP A 120 50.34 1.95 -42.14
N ARG A 121 49.16 1.71 -42.70
CA ARG A 121 48.17 0.79 -42.10
C ARG A 121 48.58 -0.67 -42.35
N ILE A 122 48.26 -1.51 -41.36
CA ILE A 122 48.39 -2.95 -41.49
C ILE A 122 47.15 -3.49 -42.21
N LEU A 123 47.38 -4.18 -43.32
CA LEU A 123 46.36 -4.74 -44.19
C LEU A 123 46.27 -6.26 -44.00
N LEU A 124 45.13 -6.83 -44.39
CA LEU A 124 44.88 -8.25 -44.37
C LEU A 124 44.95 -8.84 -45.79
N TYR A 125 45.60 -9.95 -45.91
CA TYR A 125 45.62 -10.71 -47.16
C TYR A 125 45.41 -12.20 -46.88
N LYS A 126 44.69 -12.88 -47.74
CA LYS A 126 44.47 -14.32 -47.71
C LYS A 126 45.19 -14.96 -48.89
N ASP A 127 46.17 -15.85 -48.59
CA ASP A 127 46.94 -16.51 -49.63
C ASP A 127 46.17 -17.65 -50.30
N LYS A 128 46.79 -18.27 -51.33
CA LYS A 128 46.20 -19.41 -52.06
C LYS A 128 45.94 -20.65 -51.17
N ASN A 129 46.67 -20.78 -50.07
CA ASN A 129 46.50 -21.84 -49.08
C ASN A 129 45.45 -21.50 -48.02
N LYS A 130 44.68 -20.43 -48.24
CA LYS A 130 43.66 -19.89 -47.30
C LYS A 130 44.24 -19.37 -45.97
N GLN A 131 45.57 -19.23 -45.84
CA GLN A 131 46.21 -18.61 -44.70
C GLN A 131 46.02 -17.10 -44.75
N THR A 132 45.71 -16.48 -43.63
CA THR A 132 45.52 -15.03 -43.54
C THR A 132 46.82 -14.40 -43.02
N TRP A 133 47.23 -13.38 -43.68
CA TRP A 133 48.45 -12.65 -43.34
C TRP A 133 48.10 -11.18 -43.01
N PHE A 134 48.81 -10.64 -42.05
CA PHE A 134 48.91 -9.22 -41.80
C PHE A 134 50.12 -8.68 -42.54
N TYR A 135 49.98 -7.59 -43.24
CA TYR A 135 51.10 -6.97 -43.93
C TYR A 135 51.03 -5.46 -43.88
N GLN A 136 52.17 -4.81 -43.93
CA GLN A 136 52.36 -3.37 -44.03
C GLN A 136 53.34 -3.05 -45.15
N ILE A 137 53.00 -2.10 -46.01
CA ILE A 137 53.88 -1.60 -47.06
C ILE A 137 54.23 -0.15 -46.70
N SER A 138 55.52 0.17 -46.76
CA SER A 138 56.03 1.51 -46.58
C SER A 138 57.05 1.85 -47.65
N GLN A 139 57.14 3.10 -48.01
CA GLN A 139 58.10 3.60 -48.99
C GLN A 139 59.46 3.82 -48.29
N ILE A 140 60.55 3.27 -48.84
CA ILE A 140 61.90 3.55 -48.42
C ILE A 140 62.43 4.80 -49.15
N ASN A 141 62.38 4.75 -50.50
CA ASN A 141 62.71 5.86 -51.36
C ASN A 141 61.85 5.82 -52.66
N LYS A 142 62.13 6.71 -53.64
CA LYS A 142 61.32 6.74 -54.87
C LYS A 142 61.29 5.42 -55.68
N ASN A 143 62.30 4.56 -55.47
CA ASN A 143 62.48 3.33 -56.26
C ASN A 143 62.24 2.07 -55.47
N PHE A 144 62.19 2.12 -54.15
CA PHE A 144 62.09 0.94 -53.29
C PHE A 144 61.03 1.04 -52.22
N PHE A 145 60.34 -0.08 -51.99
CA PHE A 145 59.27 -0.26 -50.98
C PHE A 145 59.65 -1.42 -50.05
N LEU A 146 59.29 -1.25 -48.78
CA LEU A 146 59.42 -2.22 -47.73
C LEU A 146 58.07 -2.88 -47.47
N VAL A 147 58.04 -4.22 -47.57
CA VAL A 147 56.86 -5.01 -47.17
C VAL A 147 57.26 -5.82 -45.94
N THR A 148 56.52 -5.64 -44.90
CA THR A 148 56.63 -6.47 -43.67
C THR A 148 55.34 -7.27 -43.50
N ASN A 149 55.44 -8.58 -43.29
CA ASN A 149 54.25 -9.40 -43.11
C ASN A 149 54.47 -10.45 -42.01
N ALA A 150 53.38 -10.83 -41.37
CA ALA A 150 53.35 -11.91 -40.40
C ALA A 150 52.09 -12.75 -40.59
N LEU A 151 52.18 -14.02 -40.33
CA LEU A 151 51.04 -14.93 -40.37
C LEU A 151 50.06 -14.54 -39.25
N ARG A 152 48.80 -14.48 -39.60
CA ARG A 152 47.75 -14.35 -38.57
C ARG A 152 47.75 -15.62 -37.73
N PRO A 153 48.02 -15.53 -36.41
CA PRO A 153 47.97 -16.69 -35.58
C PRO A 153 46.54 -17.25 -35.53
N GLU A 154 46.38 -18.54 -35.71
CA GLU A 154 45.12 -19.24 -35.47
C GLU A 154 44.88 -19.28 -33.99
N ILE A 155 44.21 -18.30 -33.47
CA ILE A 155 43.85 -18.24 -32.07
C ILE A 155 42.68 -19.19 -31.88
N SER A 156 42.91 -20.32 -31.27
CA SER A 156 41.86 -21.22 -30.81
C SER A 156 41.09 -20.50 -29.71
N ILE A 157 39.78 -20.28 -29.96
CA ILE A 157 38.88 -19.66 -28.95
C ILE A 157 38.92 -20.50 -27.66
N SER A 158 39.14 -21.81 -27.76
CA SER A 158 39.21 -22.70 -26.60
C SER A 158 40.46 -22.47 -25.73
N SER A 159 41.63 -22.17 -26.31
CA SER A 159 42.84 -21.93 -25.52
C SER A 159 42.79 -20.57 -24.81
N VAL A 160 42.38 -19.51 -25.48
CA VAL A 160 42.22 -18.19 -24.86
C VAL A 160 41.14 -18.26 -23.76
N PHE A 161 40.12 -19.06 -24.00
CA PHE A 161 39.06 -19.27 -23.03
C PHE A 161 39.55 -20.01 -21.78
N GLN A 162 40.33 -21.06 -21.95
CA GLN A 162 40.86 -21.85 -20.85
C GLN A 162 41.93 -21.10 -20.05
N ASP A 163 42.88 -20.47 -20.74
CA ASP A 163 44.06 -19.89 -20.10
C ASP A 163 43.81 -18.48 -19.52
N GLU A 164 43.03 -17.63 -20.18
CA GLU A 164 42.88 -16.22 -19.77
C GLU A 164 41.55 -15.90 -19.16
N LEU A 165 40.44 -16.54 -19.59
CA LEU A 165 39.08 -16.13 -19.18
C LEU A 165 38.46 -17.02 -18.10
N MET A 166 38.81 -18.31 -18.05
CA MET A 166 38.18 -19.27 -17.15
C MET A 166 38.40 -18.87 -15.68
N THR A 167 39.63 -18.52 -15.32
CA THR A 167 39.98 -18.15 -13.94
C THR A 167 39.24 -16.92 -13.42
N PRO A 168 39.22 -15.77 -14.14
CA PRO A 168 38.43 -14.60 -13.68
C PRO A 168 36.95 -14.86 -13.70
N LEU A 169 36.38 -15.64 -14.64
CA LEU A 169 34.98 -15.99 -14.68
C LEU A 169 34.57 -16.87 -13.49
N ILE A 170 35.36 -17.86 -13.13
CA ILE A 170 35.10 -18.69 -11.95
C ILE A 170 35.12 -17.82 -10.68
N ARG A 171 36.12 -16.95 -10.54
CA ARG A 171 36.21 -16.03 -9.38
C ARG A 171 35.00 -15.09 -9.32
N ALA A 172 34.62 -14.49 -10.43
CA ALA A 172 33.42 -13.63 -10.51
C ALA A 172 32.14 -14.41 -10.17
N GLY A 173 32.00 -15.62 -10.65
CA GLY A 173 30.90 -16.52 -10.36
C GLY A 173 30.77 -16.84 -8.86
N ILE A 174 31.89 -17.17 -8.21
CA ILE A 174 31.92 -17.43 -6.77
C ILE A 174 31.53 -16.20 -5.97
N ILE A 175 32.06 -15.02 -6.34
CA ILE A 175 31.71 -13.75 -5.67
C ILE A 175 30.23 -13.46 -5.84
N ALA A 176 29.69 -13.63 -7.05
CA ALA A 176 28.28 -13.40 -7.32
C ALA A 176 27.37 -14.35 -6.51
N LEU A 177 27.75 -15.61 -6.38
CA LEU A 177 27.03 -16.59 -5.55
C LEU A 177 27.05 -16.20 -4.07
N ILE A 178 28.18 -15.78 -3.53
CA ILE A 178 28.31 -15.34 -2.13
C ILE A 178 27.43 -14.10 -1.90
N LEU A 179 27.50 -13.09 -2.78
CA LEU A 179 26.68 -11.88 -2.69
C LEU A 179 25.19 -12.19 -2.78
N SER A 180 24.80 -13.10 -3.67
CA SER A 180 23.42 -13.56 -3.81
C SER A 180 22.92 -14.23 -2.53
N PHE A 181 23.76 -15.06 -1.90
CA PHE A 181 23.43 -15.71 -0.63
C PHE A 181 23.22 -14.69 0.50
N ILE A 182 24.13 -13.73 0.63
CA ILE A 182 24.05 -12.67 1.63
C ILE A 182 22.78 -11.83 1.43
N LEU A 183 22.49 -11.44 0.19
CA LEU A 183 21.30 -10.65 -0.14
C LEU A 183 20.00 -11.42 0.16
N ALA A 184 19.94 -12.70 -0.22
CA ALA A 184 18.79 -13.55 0.06
C ALA A 184 18.57 -13.74 1.57
N TRP A 185 19.63 -13.92 2.36
CA TRP A 185 19.59 -14.00 3.81
C TRP A 185 19.05 -12.69 4.43
N PHE A 186 19.53 -11.54 3.92
CA PHE A 186 19.10 -10.23 4.36
C PHE A 186 17.60 -9.99 4.10
N ILE A 187 17.14 -10.28 2.87
CA ILE A 187 15.73 -10.15 2.48
C ILE A 187 14.84 -11.08 3.32
N ALA A 188 15.28 -12.34 3.52
CA ALA A 188 14.55 -13.28 4.34
C ALA A 188 14.39 -12.79 5.78
N ARG A 189 15.43 -12.17 6.35
CA ARG A 189 15.40 -11.67 7.72
C ARG A 189 14.61 -10.37 7.86
N TRP A 190 14.71 -9.48 6.89
CA TRP A 190 14.14 -8.11 6.98
C TRP A 190 12.70 -8.01 6.49
N ILE A 191 12.30 -8.84 5.52
CA ILE A 191 10.95 -8.80 4.92
C ILE A 191 10.14 -10.06 5.27
N THR A 192 10.71 -11.25 4.98
CA THR A 192 9.93 -12.50 5.04
C THR A 192 9.57 -12.88 6.48
N ARG A 193 10.48 -12.68 7.45
CA ARG A 193 10.21 -13.01 8.86
C ARG A 193 9.10 -12.14 9.46
N PRO A 194 9.11 -10.79 9.35
CA PRO A 194 8.02 -9.96 9.83
C PRO A 194 6.67 -10.30 9.18
N LEU A 195 6.64 -10.51 7.86
CA LEU A 195 5.42 -10.92 7.15
C LEU A 195 4.88 -12.26 7.68
N LYS A 196 5.75 -13.23 7.97
CA LYS A 196 5.34 -14.51 8.55
C LYS A 196 4.76 -14.33 9.97
N LYS A 197 5.36 -13.44 10.80
CA LYS A 197 4.81 -13.07 12.11
C LYS A 197 3.41 -12.47 11.97
N ILE A 198 3.23 -11.52 11.04
CA ILE A 198 1.91 -10.91 10.77
C ILE A 198 0.90 -11.99 10.39
N SER A 199 1.26 -12.90 9.48
CA SER A 199 0.37 -13.98 9.04
C SER A 199 -0.05 -14.91 10.17
N ILE A 200 0.88 -15.29 11.04
CA ILE A 200 0.60 -16.14 12.22
C ILE A 200 -0.31 -15.40 13.22
N SER A 201 0.03 -14.13 13.52
CA SER A 201 -0.80 -13.32 14.44
C SER A 201 -2.19 -13.07 13.87
N ALA A 202 -2.33 -12.83 12.58
CA ALA A 202 -3.63 -12.69 11.93
C ALA A 202 -4.49 -13.96 12.02
N SER A 203 -3.87 -15.16 11.92
CA SER A 203 -4.57 -16.42 12.16
C SER A 203 -5.03 -16.56 13.61
N GLN A 204 -4.18 -16.20 14.59
CA GLN A 204 -4.55 -16.21 16.01
C GLN A 204 -5.70 -15.22 16.32
N ILE A 205 -5.66 -14.03 15.69
CA ILE A 205 -6.75 -13.04 15.82
C ILE A 205 -8.06 -13.61 15.28
N ALA A 206 -8.03 -14.31 14.14
CA ALA A 206 -9.21 -14.97 13.56
C ALA A 206 -9.78 -16.08 14.46
N GLU A 207 -8.94 -16.73 15.28
CA GLU A 207 -9.35 -17.71 16.28
C GLU A 207 -9.82 -17.06 17.60
N GLY A 208 -9.84 -15.73 17.68
CA GLY A 208 -10.28 -14.98 18.86
C GLY A 208 -9.16 -14.66 19.87
N ASN A 209 -7.90 -14.99 19.54
CA ASN A 209 -6.75 -14.64 20.36
C ASN A 209 -6.18 -13.28 19.88
N TYR A 210 -6.59 -12.21 20.52
CA TYR A 210 -6.20 -10.85 20.12
C TYR A 210 -4.80 -10.51 20.62
N VAL A 211 -3.78 -10.78 19.78
CA VAL A 211 -2.37 -10.47 20.05
C VAL A 211 -1.92 -9.23 19.31
N THR A 212 -1.06 -8.44 19.95
CA THR A 212 -0.44 -7.27 19.28
C THR A 212 0.66 -7.72 18.35
N ILE A 213 0.63 -7.24 17.10
CA ILE A 213 1.62 -7.52 16.09
C ILE A 213 2.81 -6.58 16.28
N PRO A 214 4.06 -7.09 16.37
CA PRO A 214 5.26 -6.24 16.44
C PRO A 214 5.42 -5.40 15.17
N ILE A 215 5.70 -4.10 15.35
CA ILE A 215 5.92 -3.15 14.23
C ILE A 215 7.38 -3.21 13.80
N GLU A 216 7.75 -4.23 13.03
CA GLU A 216 9.11 -4.52 12.56
C GLU A 216 9.19 -4.56 11.04
N GLY A 217 10.40 -4.34 10.45
CA GLY A 217 10.64 -4.45 9.02
C GLY A 217 10.59 -3.14 8.24
N PRO A 218 10.47 -3.19 6.90
CA PRO A 218 10.31 -2.03 6.02
C PRO A 218 9.06 -1.20 6.34
N LEU A 219 9.00 0.02 5.80
CA LEU A 219 7.91 0.96 6.06
C LEU A 219 6.53 0.36 5.76
N GLU A 220 6.39 -0.32 4.63
CA GLU A 220 5.14 -0.92 4.17
C GLU A 220 4.67 -2.05 5.11
N VAL A 221 5.61 -2.87 5.60
CA VAL A 221 5.32 -3.95 6.54
C VAL A 221 4.92 -3.38 7.91
N ARG A 222 5.56 -2.30 8.36
CA ARG A 222 5.20 -1.60 9.59
C ARG A 222 3.82 -0.95 9.51
N GLN A 223 3.49 -0.32 8.37
CA GLN A 223 2.17 0.24 8.11
C GLN A 223 1.08 -0.84 8.12
N LEU A 224 1.36 -1.99 7.50
CA LEU A 224 0.44 -3.13 7.54
C LEU A 224 0.22 -3.65 8.95
N ALA A 225 1.30 -3.83 9.73
CA ALA A 225 1.20 -4.25 11.13
C ALA A 225 0.40 -3.24 11.98
N GLY A 226 0.63 -1.93 11.78
CA GLY A 226 -0.13 -0.86 12.43
C GLY A 226 -1.62 -0.91 12.09
N ALA A 227 -1.96 -1.01 10.79
CA ALA A 227 -3.35 -1.09 10.35
C ALA A 227 -4.10 -2.31 10.93
N ILE A 228 -3.41 -3.46 11.04
CA ILE A 228 -4.01 -4.66 11.66
C ILE A 228 -4.18 -4.44 13.19
N ASN A 229 -3.20 -3.85 13.88
CA ASN A 229 -3.35 -3.53 15.30
C ASN A 229 -4.53 -2.58 15.55
N ASP A 230 -4.70 -1.54 14.72
CA ASP A 230 -5.85 -0.63 14.81
C ASP A 230 -7.18 -1.37 14.57
N MET A 231 -7.19 -2.32 13.64
CA MET A 231 -8.36 -3.18 13.40
C MET A 231 -8.67 -4.05 14.64
N VAL A 232 -7.64 -4.64 15.28
CA VAL A 232 -7.80 -5.46 16.49
C VAL A 232 -8.42 -4.64 17.61
N VAL A 233 -7.95 -3.41 17.85
CA VAL A 233 -8.52 -2.51 18.86
C VAL A 233 -10.00 -2.27 18.58
N LYS A 234 -10.37 -1.95 17.33
CA LYS A 234 -11.78 -1.73 16.95
C LYS A 234 -12.65 -2.97 17.13
N VAL A 235 -12.10 -4.16 16.83
CA VAL A 235 -12.82 -5.43 17.05
C VAL A 235 -13.04 -5.68 18.54
N LEU A 236 -12.00 -5.49 19.38
CA LEU A 236 -12.11 -5.63 20.82
C LEU A 236 -13.15 -4.67 21.40
N ASP A 237 -13.12 -3.40 21.01
CA ASP A 237 -14.12 -2.40 21.45
C ASP A 237 -15.54 -2.82 21.02
N SER A 238 -15.69 -3.36 19.81
CA SER A 238 -16.98 -3.87 19.32
C SER A 238 -17.47 -5.07 20.12
N VAL A 239 -16.58 -6.05 20.39
CA VAL A 239 -16.91 -7.24 21.20
C VAL A 239 -17.27 -6.84 22.63
N GLN A 240 -16.52 -5.92 23.23
CA GLN A 240 -16.82 -5.43 24.58
C GLN A 240 -18.17 -4.69 24.61
N SER A 241 -18.41 -3.80 23.65
CA SER A 241 -19.70 -3.11 23.51
C SER A 241 -20.87 -4.09 23.36
N GLN A 242 -20.68 -5.18 22.61
CA GLN A 242 -21.70 -6.23 22.46
C GLN A 242 -21.94 -6.99 23.77
N LYS A 243 -20.89 -7.34 24.52
CA LYS A 243 -21.02 -7.98 25.84
C LYS A 243 -21.76 -7.08 26.84
N ASP A 244 -21.37 -5.79 26.87
CA ASP A 244 -22.04 -4.81 27.76
C ASP A 244 -23.50 -4.60 27.36
N PHE A 245 -23.80 -4.61 26.06
CA PHE A 245 -25.18 -4.57 25.58
C PHE A 245 -26.01 -5.75 26.09
N VAL A 246 -25.53 -6.99 25.91
CA VAL A 246 -26.25 -8.20 26.40
C VAL A 246 -26.42 -8.18 27.89
N ALA A 247 -25.40 -7.78 28.64
CA ALA A 247 -25.46 -7.71 30.12
C ALA A 247 -26.51 -6.66 30.58
N ASN A 248 -26.49 -5.46 29.94
CA ASN A 248 -27.44 -4.41 30.29
C ASN A 248 -28.89 -4.80 29.92
N VAL A 249 -29.11 -5.41 28.74
CA VAL A 249 -30.42 -5.95 28.34
C VAL A 249 -30.93 -6.93 29.41
N SER A 250 -30.10 -7.89 29.78
CA SER A 250 -30.47 -8.89 30.76
C SER A 250 -30.85 -8.27 32.10
N HIS A 251 -30.12 -7.25 32.54
CA HIS A 251 -30.42 -6.55 33.80
C HIS A 251 -31.73 -5.76 33.70
N GLU A 252 -31.98 -5.03 32.60
CA GLU A 252 -33.17 -4.23 32.40
C GLU A 252 -34.45 -5.09 32.24
N PHE A 253 -34.33 -6.35 31.77
CA PHE A 253 -35.42 -7.31 31.75
C PHE A 253 -35.68 -7.93 33.13
N LYS A 254 -34.62 -8.27 33.87
CA LYS A 254 -34.75 -8.97 35.15
C LYS A 254 -35.56 -8.19 36.18
N THR A 255 -35.36 -6.88 36.28
CA THR A 255 -35.99 -6.00 37.25
C THR A 255 -37.52 -5.99 37.14
N PRO A 256 -38.14 -5.65 35.96
CA PRO A 256 -39.60 -5.67 35.81
C PRO A 256 -40.18 -7.08 35.92
N LEU A 257 -39.48 -8.10 35.40
CA LEU A 257 -39.92 -9.48 35.52
C LEU A 257 -40.02 -9.94 37.00
N THR A 258 -39.02 -9.59 37.83
CA THR A 258 -39.04 -9.89 39.25
C THR A 258 -40.19 -9.16 39.94
N SER A 259 -40.48 -7.90 39.57
CA SER A 259 -41.63 -7.14 40.11
C SER A 259 -42.95 -7.78 39.71
N ILE A 260 -43.14 -8.11 38.43
CA ILE A 260 -44.35 -8.80 37.94
C ILE A 260 -44.54 -10.14 38.68
N GLN A 261 -43.49 -10.98 38.77
CA GLN A 261 -43.55 -12.26 39.43
C GLN A 261 -43.87 -12.12 40.93
N GLY A 262 -43.25 -11.17 41.64
CA GLY A 262 -43.49 -10.95 43.05
C GLY A 262 -44.94 -10.51 43.34
N PHE A 263 -45.46 -9.54 42.60
CA PHE A 263 -46.85 -9.11 42.81
C PHE A 263 -47.87 -10.16 42.33
N ALA A 264 -47.60 -10.89 41.26
CA ALA A 264 -48.43 -12.01 40.80
C ALA A 264 -48.48 -13.11 41.84
N GLN A 265 -47.32 -13.49 42.41
CA GLN A 265 -47.23 -14.49 43.48
C GLN A 265 -47.96 -14.06 44.74
N ALA A 266 -47.78 -12.79 45.17
CA ALA A 266 -48.49 -12.24 46.34
C ALA A 266 -50.01 -12.22 46.19
N LEU A 267 -50.50 -11.97 44.95
CA LEU A 267 -51.92 -12.08 44.61
C LEU A 267 -52.39 -13.54 44.63
N PHE A 268 -51.60 -14.47 44.12
CA PHE A 268 -51.93 -15.89 44.05
C PHE A 268 -51.97 -16.52 45.45
N ASP A 269 -51.00 -16.20 46.30
CA ASP A 269 -50.90 -16.73 47.67
C ASP A 269 -51.91 -16.12 48.66
N GLY A 270 -52.72 -15.14 48.21
CA GLY A 270 -53.67 -14.44 49.07
C GLY A 270 -53.02 -13.50 50.10
N ALA A 271 -51.70 -13.21 49.92
CA ALA A 271 -51.02 -12.27 50.82
C ALA A 271 -51.49 -10.83 50.71
N ILE A 272 -52.20 -10.51 49.63
CA ILE A 272 -52.81 -9.22 49.36
C ILE A 272 -54.34 -9.41 49.38
N ASP A 273 -55.02 -8.99 50.45
CA ASP A 273 -56.44 -9.27 50.63
C ASP A 273 -57.38 -8.10 50.31
N LYS A 274 -56.92 -6.87 50.61
CA LYS A 274 -57.77 -5.70 50.38
C LYS A 274 -57.96 -5.38 48.89
N LYS A 275 -59.19 -5.07 48.50
CA LYS A 275 -59.53 -4.77 47.10
C LYS A 275 -58.72 -3.61 46.52
N SER A 276 -58.31 -2.62 47.33
CA SER A 276 -57.45 -1.51 46.93
C SER A 276 -56.03 -1.99 46.63
N GLU A 277 -55.49 -2.86 47.46
CA GLU A 277 -54.12 -3.41 47.29
C GLU A 277 -54.05 -4.37 46.09
N LYS A 278 -55.09 -5.22 45.89
CA LYS A 278 -55.23 -6.06 44.68
C LYS A 278 -55.22 -5.21 43.39
N ARG A 279 -55.95 -4.08 43.40
CA ARG A 279 -55.97 -3.16 42.26
C ARG A 279 -54.62 -2.46 42.04
N GLN A 280 -53.92 -2.13 43.10
CA GLN A 280 -52.60 -1.53 43.05
C GLN A 280 -51.56 -2.53 42.50
N ALA A 281 -51.56 -3.78 42.99
CA ALA A 281 -50.68 -4.85 42.47
C ALA A 281 -50.92 -5.11 40.97
N ALA A 282 -52.20 -5.22 40.56
CA ALA A 282 -52.54 -5.35 39.15
C ALA A 282 -52.08 -4.14 38.32
N LYS A 283 -52.16 -2.93 38.83
CA LYS A 283 -51.69 -1.72 38.17
C LYS A 283 -50.13 -1.74 37.99
N ILE A 284 -49.43 -2.21 39.01
CA ILE A 284 -47.97 -2.37 38.93
C ILE A 284 -47.58 -3.42 37.87
N ILE A 285 -48.22 -4.60 37.89
CA ILE A 285 -48.01 -5.63 36.86
C ILE A 285 -48.25 -5.08 35.47
N LEU A 286 -49.37 -4.38 35.25
CA LEU A 286 -49.70 -3.79 33.96
C LEU A 286 -48.63 -2.77 33.51
N GLY A 287 -48.22 -1.88 34.43
CA GLY A 287 -47.19 -0.88 34.13
C GLY A 287 -45.82 -1.46 33.78
N GLU A 288 -45.40 -2.55 34.48
CA GLU A 288 -44.15 -3.22 34.17
C GLU A 288 -44.23 -4.00 32.86
N THR A 289 -45.42 -4.54 32.50
CA THR A 289 -45.61 -5.21 31.20
C THR A 289 -45.55 -4.20 30.04
N GLU A 290 -46.18 -3.04 30.20
CA GLU A 290 -46.07 -1.94 29.22
C GLU A 290 -44.63 -1.48 29.07
N ARG A 291 -43.88 -1.32 30.15
CA ARG A 291 -42.46 -0.98 30.17
C ARG A 291 -41.63 -2.00 29.40
N LEU A 292 -41.89 -3.31 29.58
CA LEU A 292 -41.24 -4.36 28.83
C LEU A 292 -41.52 -4.29 27.33
N ASN A 293 -42.74 -4.02 26.93
CA ASN A 293 -43.12 -3.82 25.52
C ASN A 293 -42.38 -2.67 24.92
N TYR A 294 -42.26 -1.54 25.58
CA TYR A 294 -41.46 -0.41 25.11
C TYR A 294 -39.98 -0.79 24.91
N LEU A 295 -39.40 -1.52 25.91
CA LEU A 295 -38.02 -1.97 25.84
C LEU A 295 -37.77 -2.89 24.63
N VAL A 296 -38.67 -3.86 24.39
CA VAL A 296 -38.59 -4.78 23.24
C VAL A 296 -38.64 -4.01 21.92
N ASN A 297 -39.58 -3.05 21.80
CA ASN A 297 -39.72 -2.24 20.57
C ASN A 297 -38.47 -1.35 20.33
N ASP A 298 -37.92 -0.78 21.39
CA ASP A 298 -36.68 0.02 21.31
C ASP A 298 -35.49 -0.83 20.86
N LEU A 299 -35.36 -2.05 21.43
CA LEU A 299 -34.31 -3.00 21.04
C LEU A 299 -34.45 -3.44 19.59
N LEU A 300 -35.67 -3.79 19.13
CA LEU A 300 -35.94 -4.15 17.75
C LEU A 300 -35.60 -3.01 16.79
N THR A 301 -35.94 -1.77 17.17
CA THR A 301 -35.62 -0.58 16.39
C THR A 301 -34.11 -0.38 16.28
N LEU A 302 -33.37 -0.52 17.39
CA LEU A 302 -31.90 -0.44 17.38
C LEU A 302 -31.26 -1.51 16.50
N VAL A 303 -31.68 -2.76 16.63
CA VAL A 303 -31.15 -3.87 15.82
C VAL A 303 -31.36 -3.61 14.32
N LYS A 304 -32.55 -3.17 13.95
CA LYS A 304 -32.87 -2.83 12.57
C LYS A 304 -32.07 -1.63 12.04
N LEU A 305 -31.85 -0.60 12.87
CA LEU A 305 -31.03 0.57 12.52
C LEU A 305 -29.55 0.18 12.36
N ASP A 306 -29.01 -0.63 13.28
CA ASP A 306 -27.61 -1.10 13.22
C ASP A 306 -27.34 -1.99 12.00
N ALA A 307 -28.30 -2.84 11.67
CA ALA A 307 -28.21 -3.68 10.48
C ALA A 307 -28.38 -2.91 9.15
N GLY A 308 -28.72 -1.60 9.22
CA GLY A 308 -29.00 -0.79 8.04
C GLY A 308 -30.19 -1.30 7.22
N THR A 309 -31.07 -2.11 7.83
CA THR A 309 -32.23 -2.73 7.17
C THR A 309 -33.45 -1.80 7.11
N ILE A 310 -33.43 -0.68 7.86
CA ILE A 310 -34.52 0.31 7.80
C ILE A 310 -34.29 1.18 6.56
N VAL A 311 -35.20 1.07 5.60
CA VAL A 311 -35.31 2.01 4.49
C VAL A 311 -36.04 3.22 5.02
N MET A 312 -35.39 4.41 5.01
CA MET A 312 -36.02 5.67 5.41
C MET A 312 -36.94 6.18 4.29
N GLU A 313 -38.22 6.20 4.54
CA GLU A 313 -39.22 6.76 3.61
C GLU A 313 -39.24 8.28 3.75
N LYS A 314 -38.31 8.97 3.13
CA LYS A 314 -38.18 10.44 3.22
C LYS A 314 -39.16 11.14 2.27
N GLU A 315 -40.17 11.77 2.82
CA GLU A 315 -41.12 12.57 2.10
C GLU A 315 -41.03 14.06 2.54
N PRO A 316 -41.35 15.02 1.66
CA PRO A 316 -41.45 16.43 2.03
C PRO A 316 -42.49 16.61 3.12
N THR A 317 -42.05 16.90 4.35
CA THR A 317 -42.93 16.98 5.52
C THR A 317 -42.70 18.31 6.26
N ASP A 318 -43.76 18.97 6.70
CA ASP A 318 -43.66 20.17 7.54
C ASP A 318 -43.30 19.79 8.98
N LEU A 319 -42.02 20.02 9.33
CA LEU A 319 -41.48 19.79 10.66
C LEU A 319 -42.22 20.55 11.76
N ASN A 320 -42.65 21.78 11.50
CA ASN A 320 -43.38 22.59 12.49
C ASN A 320 -44.77 22.03 12.77
N GLN A 321 -45.45 21.52 11.75
CA GLN A 321 -46.73 20.83 11.94
C GLN A 321 -46.55 19.52 12.71
N LEU A 322 -45.50 18.75 12.42
CA LEU A 322 -45.19 17.54 13.14
C LEU A 322 -44.95 17.80 14.65
N ILE A 323 -44.19 18.86 14.97
CA ILE A 323 -43.95 19.28 16.36
C ILE A 323 -45.28 19.66 17.03
N ARG A 324 -46.15 20.45 16.39
CA ARG A 324 -47.45 20.81 16.93
C ARG A 324 -48.32 19.58 17.25
N ASN A 325 -48.40 18.63 16.33
CA ASN A 325 -49.16 17.39 16.53
C ASN A 325 -48.66 16.57 17.72
N ILE A 326 -47.34 16.54 17.91
CA ILE A 326 -46.72 15.82 19.06
C ILE A 326 -47.06 16.56 20.38
N LEU A 327 -46.96 17.88 20.41
CA LEU A 327 -47.28 18.66 21.58
C LEU A 327 -48.74 18.52 21.99
N GLU A 328 -49.66 18.44 21.03
CA GLU A 328 -51.07 18.13 21.31
C GLU A 328 -51.24 16.75 21.95
N LYS A 329 -50.59 15.73 21.44
CA LYS A 329 -50.62 14.37 22.03
C LYS A 329 -50.05 14.35 23.46
N LEU A 330 -49.00 15.11 23.72
CA LEU A 330 -48.35 15.19 25.03
C LEU A 330 -48.96 16.21 25.97
N HIS A 331 -50.02 16.94 25.58
CA HIS A 331 -50.61 18.03 26.34
C HIS A 331 -51.00 17.63 27.77
N PHE A 332 -51.59 16.46 27.94
CA PHE A 332 -52.00 15.97 29.27
C PHE A 332 -50.79 15.64 30.18
N GLN A 333 -49.73 15.11 29.60
CA GLN A 333 -48.49 14.84 30.31
C GLN A 333 -47.82 16.15 30.76
N ILE A 334 -47.75 17.13 29.89
CA ILE A 334 -47.18 18.46 30.12
C ILE A 334 -47.90 19.14 31.31
N ILE A 335 -49.26 19.19 31.27
CA ILE A 335 -50.05 19.78 32.35
C ILE A 335 -49.86 18.99 33.64
N SER A 336 -49.88 17.66 33.61
CA SER A 336 -49.73 16.85 34.78
C SER A 336 -48.34 17.00 35.43
N ALA A 337 -47.31 17.28 34.66
CA ALA A 337 -45.96 17.59 35.11
C ALA A 337 -45.85 19.03 35.67
N GLY A 338 -46.86 19.89 35.44
CA GLY A 338 -46.82 21.28 35.83
C GLY A 338 -45.78 22.11 35.08
N ILE A 339 -45.59 21.81 33.80
CA ILE A 339 -44.60 22.46 32.94
C ILE A 339 -45.28 23.30 31.88
N THR A 340 -44.69 24.41 31.49
CA THR A 340 -45.12 25.23 30.35
C THR A 340 -44.22 24.94 29.14
N VAL A 341 -44.85 24.80 27.97
CA VAL A 341 -44.10 24.68 26.71
C VAL A 341 -44.14 25.98 25.93
N ASN A 342 -43.01 26.60 25.73
CA ASN A 342 -42.85 27.81 24.94
C ASN A 342 -42.31 27.42 23.54
N ASN A 343 -43.23 27.39 22.55
CA ASN A 343 -42.87 27.06 21.18
C ASN A 343 -42.45 28.30 20.39
N LYS A 344 -41.25 28.33 19.87
CA LYS A 344 -40.72 29.37 18.99
C LYS A 344 -40.59 28.82 17.57
N LEU A 345 -41.68 28.26 17.05
CA LEU A 345 -41.74 27.73 15.71
C LEU A 345 -41.85 28.88 14.71
N ARG A 346 -40.96 28.91 13.74
CA ARG A 346 -41.02 29.87 12.63
C ARG A 346 -42.03 29.40 11.57
N GLU A 347 -42.05 30.03 10.42
CA GLU A 347 -42.90 29.67 9.28
C GLU A 347 -42.81 28.18 8.89
N PRO A 348 -43.74 27.64 8.10
CA PRO A 348 -43.74 26.25 7.68
C PRO A 348 -42.36 25.84 7.21
N MET A 349 -41.85 24.70 7.75
CA MET A 349 -40.52 24.21 7.47
C MET A 349 -40.63 22.83 6.85
N VAL A 350 -40.58 22.76 5.52
CA VAL A 350 -40.67 21.52 4.78
C VAL A 350 -39.27 20.90 4.68
N VAL A 351 -39.14 19.67 5.20
CA VAL A 351 -37.89 18.90 5.22
C VAL A 351 -38.14 17.52 4.65
N PRO A 352 -37.27 16.98 3.77
CA PRO A 352 -37.37 15.61 3.31
C PRO A 352 -36.98 14.64 4.45
N MET A 353 -37.99 14.07 5.10
CA MET A 353 -37.78 13.21 6.26
C MET A 353 -38.83 12.11 6.36
N ASP A 354 -38.48 11.02 7.05
CA ASP A 354 -39.43 10.01 7.50
C ASP A 354 -40.14 10.55 8.75
N ALA A 355 -41.41 10.92 8.58
CA ALA A 355 -42.19 11.59 9.62
C ALA A 355 -42.40 10.72 10.87
N GLU A 356 -42.57 9.41 10.71
CA GLU A 356 -42.72 8.48 11.83
C GLU A 356 -41.45 8.41 12.65
N ARG A 357 -40.30 8.27 12.00
CA ARG A 357 -39.01 8.18 12.68
C ARG A 357 -38.60 9.50 13.34
N ILE A 358 -38.83 10.65 12.66
CA ILE A 358 -38.54 11.95 13.29
C ILE A 358 -39.53 12.22 14.44
N SER A 359 -40.78 11.74 14.37
CA SER A 359 -41.70 11.78 15.52
C SER A 359 -41.13 11.00 16.73
N GLN A 360 -40.50 9.85 16.49
CA GLN A 360 -39.84 9.08 17.54
C GLN A 360 -38.69 9.88 18.18
N VAL A 361 -37.86 10.57 17.36
CA VAL A 361 -36.82 11.48 17.88
C VAL A 361 -37.39 12.60 18.74
N LEU A 362 -38.44 13.29 18.25
CA LEU A 362 -39.09 14.37 18.96
C LEU A 362 -39.71 13.90 20.28
N ASN A 363 -40.43 12.78 20.27
CA ASN A 363 -40.99 12.18 21.48
C ASN A 363 -39.88 11.89 22.52
N ASN A 364 -38.77 11.25 22.10
CA ASN A 364 -37.66 10.95 23.02
C ASN A 364 -37.05 12.23 23.64
N LEU A 365 -36.91 13.30 22.87
CA LEU A 365 -36.35 14.55 23.37
C LEU A 365 -37.34 15.32 24.26
N ILE A 366 -38.61 15.37 23.89
CA ILE A 366 -39.67 16.08 24.66
C ILE A 366 -39.96 15.32 25.96
N ASP A 367 -40.09 14.01 25.92
CA ASP A 367 -40.28 13.17 27.13
C ASP A 367 -39.14 13.36 28.12
N ASN A 368 -37.89 13.40 27.64
CA ASN A 368 -36.74 13.70 28.48
C ASN A 368 -36.85 15.11 29.09
N ALA A 369 -37.21 16.11 28.30
CA ALA A 369 -37.36 17.46 28.79
C ALA A 369 -38.47 17.56 29.87
N ILE A 370 -39.62 16.91 29.65
CA ILE A 370 -40.74 16.83 30.65
C ILE A 370 -40.25 16.14 31.95
N LYS A 371 -39.52 15.06 31.82
CA LYS A 371 -39.06 14.24 32.96
C LYS A 371 -38.05 14.94 33.85
N PHE A 372 -37.15 15.73 33.22
CA PHE A 372 -36.05 16.35 33.96
C PHE A 372 -36.30 17.81 34.35
N SER A 373 -37.30 18.47 33.77
CA SER A 373 -37.63 19.82 34.13
C SER A 373 -38.37 19.91 35.48
N PRO A 374 -37.99 20.80 36.38
CA PRO A 374 -38.75 21.06 37.62
C PRO A 374 -40.15 21.63 37.32
N LYS A 375 -41.09 21.36 38.23
CA LYS A 375 -42.45 21.98 38.16
C LYS A 375 -42.38 23.50 38.10
N GLY A 376 -43.21 24.13 37.27
CA GLY A 376 -43.26 25.56 37.11
C GLY A 376 -42.17 26.14 36.22
N LYS A 377 -41.36 25.29 35.53
CA LYS A 377 -40.34 25.72 34.57
C LYS A 377 -40.77 25.47 33.15
N ASP A 378 -40.14 26.20 32.23
CA ASP A 378 -40.44 26.13 30.80
C ASP A 378 -39.58 25.15 30.05
N ILE A 379 -40.18 24.48 29.07
CA ILE A 379 -39.47 23.77 27.98
C ILE A 379 -39.58 24.68 26.75
N ILE A 380 -38.47 24.96 26.10
CA ILE A 380 -38.43 25.78 24.88
C ILE A 380 -38.17 24.87 23.69
N ILE A 381 -39.08 24.92 22.70
CA ILE A 381 -38.92 24.24 21.43
C ILE A 381 -38.77 25.29 20.34
N SER A 382 -37.72 25.22 19.56
CA SER A 382 -37.47 26.18 18.49
C SER A 382 -37.02 25.49 17.21
N THR A 383 -37.34 26.13 16.09
CA THR A 383 -36.88 25.73 14.76
C THR A 383 -36.18 26.89 14.06
N SER A 384 -35.16 26.56 13.26
CA SER A 384 -34.43 27.55 12.46
C SER A 384 -33.81 26.87 11.24
N ILE A 385 -33.42 27.67 10.26
CA ILE A 385 -32.61 27.20 9.10
C ILE A 385 -31.22 27.76 9.24
N GLU A 386 -30.21 26.90 9.06
CA GLU A 386 -28.81 27.27 9.08
C GLU A 386 -28.13 26.67 7.85
N GLY A 387 -27.92 27.47 6.82
CA GLY A 387 -27.38 27.02 5.55
C GLY A 387 -28.26 25.96 4.89
N LYS A 388 -27.74 24.76 4.71
CA LYS A 388 -28.42 23.60 4.09
C LYS A 388 -29.16 22.70 5.10
N TYR A 389 -29.30 23.14 6.34
CA TYR A 389 -29.89 22.33 7.39
C TYR A 389 -31.09 23.00 8.02
N ALA A 390 -32.17 22.23 8.20
CA ALA A 390 -33.21 22.53 9.13
C ALA A 390 -32.76 22.12 10.53
N ILE A 391 -32.93 22.99 11.50
CA ILE A 391 -32.55 22.75 12.88
C ILE A 391 -33.79 22.82 13.73
N PHE A 392 -33.95 21.81 14.60
CA PHE A 392 -34.89 21.99 15.72
C PHE A 392 -34.14 21.73 17.03
N SER A 393 -34.57 22.41 18.07
CA SER A 393 -33.99 22.25 19.40
C SER A 393 -35.09 22.11 20.45
N VAL A 394 -34.81 21.29 21.46
CA VAL A 394 -35.58 21.09 22.68
C VAL A 394 -34.72 21.47 23.86
N SER A 395 -35.08 22.52 24.56
CA SER A 395 -34.36 23.03 25.75
C SER A 395 -35.17 22.83 27.00
N ASP A 396 -34.58 22.19 27.99
CA ASP A 396 -35.14 21.97 29.33
C ASP A 396 -34.48 22.88 30.38
N SER A 397 -35.15 23.05 31.50
CA SER A 397 -34.63 23.75 32.67
C SER A 397 -34.20 22.77 33.80
N GLY A 398 -33.79 21.59 33.44
CA GLY A 398 -33.39 20.51 34.35
C GLY A 398 -32.05 20.74 35.08
N PRO A 399 -31.53 19.70 35.72
CA PRO A 399 -30.27 19.77 36.49
C PRO A 399 -29.03 20.04 35.61
N GLY A 400 -29.14 19.90 34.29
CA GLY A 400 -28.03 19.97 33.38
C GLY A 400 -27.17 18.71 33.38
N ILE A 401 -26.17 18.66 32.51
CA ILE A 401 -25.31 17.51 32.20
C ILE A 401 -23.85 17.94 32.32
N ALA A 402 -23.06 17.20 33.07
CA ALA A 402 -21.62 17.42 33.18
C ALA A 402 -20.93 17.26 31.81
N GLU A 403 -19.86 18.00 31.59
CA GLU A 403 -19.17 18.03 30.29
C GLU A 403 -18.70 16.63 29.83
N ASP A 404 -18.18 15.84 30.76
CA ASP A 404 -17.71 14.47 30.51
C ASP A 404 -18.84 13.53 30.07
N ASP A 405 -20.06 13.77 30.61
CA ASP A 405 -21.22 12.94 30.31
C ASP A 405 -21.90 13.36 28.99
N GLN A 406 -21.74 14.60 28.52
CA GLN A 406 -22.39 15.08 27.29
C GLN A 406 -22.02 14.26 26.04
N LYS A 407 -20.86 13.67 26.00
CA LYS A 407 -20.46 12.78 24.90
C LYS A 407 -21.08 11.38 25.05
N ARG A 408 -21.35 10.95 26.28
CA ARG A 408 -21.78 9.61 26.62
C ARG A 408 -23.30 9.43 26.68
N ILE A 409 -24.08 10.50 26.85
CA ILE A 409 -25.55 10.40 26.91
C ILE A 409 -26.21 9.79 25.67
N PHE A 410 -25.51 9.73 24.57
CA PHE A 410 -25.95 9.07 23.33
C PHE A 410 -25.48 7.60 23.21
N GLU A 411 -24.72 7.10 24.21
CA GLU A 411 -24.37 5.69 24.32
C GLU A 411 -25.61 4.89 24.79
N ARG A 412 -25.68 3.61 24.41
CA ARG A 412 -26.78 2.73 24.78
C ARG A 412 -26.75 2.44 26.28
N PHE A 413 -27.90 2.44 26.93
CA PHE A 413 -28.08 2.19 28.38
C PHE A 413 -27.31 3.18 29.28
N PHE A 414 -26.82 4.30 28.73
CA PHE A 414 -26.16 5.30 29.54
C PHE A 414 -27.17 6.09 30.36
N GLN A 415 -26.89 6.22 31.66
CA GLN A 415 -27.68 6.99 32.66
C GLN A 415 -26.70 7.70 33.58
N ILE A 416 -26.88 9.00 33.79
CA ILE A 416 -26.00 9.84 34.63
C ILE A 416 -26.01 9.37 36.09
N ASP A 417 -27.15 8.88 36.63
CA ASP A 417 -27.33 8.43 38.00
C ASP A 417 -27.94 7.02 38.04
N LYS A 418 -27.09 5.99 38.15
CA LYS A 418 -27.53 4.60 38.47
C LYS A 418 -27.95 4.42 39.94
N SER A 419 -27.56 5.32 40.85
CA SER A 419 -27.68 5.15 42.30
C SER A 419 -28.98 5.65 42.91
N ARG A 420 -29.76 6.47 42.27
CA ARG A 420 -31.05 6.92 42.76
C ARG A 420 -32.13 5.85 42.54
N LYS A 421 -32.12 4.85 43.41
CA LYS A 421 -33.14 3.78 43.48
C LYS A 421 -34.54 4.38 43.67
N GLY A 422 -35.50 4.02 42.77
CA GLY A 422 -36.91 4.02 43.11
C GLY A 422 -37.74 5.24 42.64
N GLY A 423 -37.60 5.73 41.38
CA GLY A 423 -38.58 6.63 40.79
C GLY A 423 -39.34 5.96 39.63
N GLN A 424 -40.69 5.84 39.75
CA GLN A 424 -41.56 5.49 38.61
C GLN A 424 -41.24 6.45 37.45
N GLY A 425 -40.88 5.97 36.25
CA GLY A 425 -40.71 6.76 35.04
C GLY A 425 -39.30 6.93 34.48
N ARG A 426 -38.29 6.13 34.92
CA ARG A 426 -36.98 6.20 34.30
C ARG A 426 -36.90 5.36 33.01
N GLY A 427 -36.50 6.01 31.94
CA GLY A 427 -36.22 5.34 30.68
C GLY A 427 -34.98 4.44 30.80
N VAL A 428 -34.90 3.41 29.98
CA VAL A 428 -33.84 2.39 29.94
C VAL A 428 -32.49 2.95 29.44
N GLY A 429 -32.42 4.21 29.01
CA GLY A 429 -31.22 4.81 28.42
C GLY A 429 -31.04 4.47 26.94
N LEU A 430 -32.11 4.03 26.26
CA LEU A 430 -32.09 3.73 24.82
C LEU A 430 -32.61 4.89 23.95
N GLY A 431 -33.49 5.74 24.47
CA GLY A 431 -34.18 6.77 23.68
C GLY A 431 -33.23 7.74 22.97
N LEU A 432 -32.20 8.26 23.66
CA LEU A 432 -31.22 9.17 23.03
C LEU A 432 -30.32 8.47 22.01
N SER A 433 -29.95 7.22 22.24
CA SER A 433 -29.19 6.43 21.28
C SER A 433 -29.98 6.12 20.01
N ILE A 434 -31.29 5.80 20.16
CA ILE A 434 -32.21 5.62 19.03
C ILE A 434 -32.38 6.94 18.27
N ALA A 435 -32.60 8.06 18.97
CA ALA A 435 -32.72 9.36 18.37
C ALA A 435 -31.49 9.70 17.52
N ARG A 436 -30.29 9.45 18.05
CA ARG A 436 -29.03 9.66 17.30
C ARG A 436 -28.95 8.80 16.06
N GLN A 437 -29.27 7.51 16.13
CA GLN A 437 -29.23 6.60 14.98
C GLN A 437 -30.22 7.00 13.89
N ILE A 438 -31.44 7.38 14.26
CA ILE A 438 -32.46 7.88 13.31
C ILE A 438 -31.95 9.14 12.63
N VAL A 439 -31.42 10.11 13.37
CA VAL A 439 -30.91 11.37 12.81
C VAL A 439 -29.71 11.11 11.88
N ILE A 440 -28.80 10.22 12.23
CA ILE A 440 -27.68 9.81 11.36
C ILE A 440 -28.19 9.15 10.07
N ALA A 441 -29.19 8.27 10.16
CA ALA A 441 -29.80 7.63 9.00
C ALA A 441 -30.51 8.62 8.06
N HIS A 442 -30.94 9.78 8.60
CA HIS A 442 -31.43 10.89 7.80
C HIS A 442 -30.32 11.76 7.17
N GLY A 443 -29.03 11.49 7.48
CA GLY A 443 -27.88 12.30 7.05
C GLY A 443 -27.68 13.56 7.89
N GLY A 444 -28.32 13.60 9.07
CA GLY A 444 -28.27 14.69 10.01
C GLY A 444 -27.26 14.50 11.15
N SER A 445 -27.33 15.37 12.15
CA SER A 445 -26.56 15.28 13.38
C SER A 445 -27.39 15.74 14.59
N ILE A 446 -27.12 15.11 15.76
CA ILE A 446 -27.70 15.52 17.04
C ILE A 446 -26.57 15.91 17.98
N SER A 447 -26.78 16.95 18.76
CA SER A 447 -25.83 17.45 19.75
C SER A 447 -26.56 18.00 20.98
N VAL A 448 -25.83 18.16 22.08
CA VAL A 448 -26.34 18.77 23.32
C VAL A 448 -25.41 19.90 23.73
N LYS A 449 -26.04 20.95 24.28
CA LYS A 449 -25.37 22.03 25.02
C LYS A 449 -25.98 22.07 26.39
N SER A 450 -25.21 21.88 27.44
CA SER A 450 -25.73 21.84 28.81
C SER A 450 -24.68 22.37 29.79
N HIS A 451 -25.21 22.95 30.89
CA HIS A 451 -24.40 23.36 32.03
C HIS A 451 -25.14 22.91 33.31
N LEU A 452 -24.36 22.36 34.26
CA LEU A 452 -24.91 21.94 35.55
C LEU A 452 -25.71 23.07 36.20
N GLY A 453 -26.95 22.78 36.63
CA GLY A 453 -27.88 23.72 37.28
C GLY A 453 -28.58 24.68 36.29
N LYS A 454 -28.32 24.65 34.98
CA LYS A 454 -28.91 25.56 34.00
C LYS A 454 -29.77 24.86 32.94
N GLY A 455 -29.91 23.54 33.01
CA GLY A 455 -30.67 22.75 32.04
C GLY A 455 -29.83 22.30 30.84
N SER A 456 -30.51 21.72 29.85
CA SER A 456 -29.89 21.16 28.63
C SER A 456 -30.65 21.57 27.39
N ALA A 457 -29.97 21.81 26.28
CA ALA A 457 -30.53 22.07 24.97
C ALA A 457 -30.04 21.00 23.98
N PHE A 458 -30.93 20.14 23.56
CA PHE A 458 -30.71 19.17 22.51
C PHE A 458 -31.00 19.80 21.14
N MET A 459 -30.08 19.71 20.21
CA MET A 459 -30.15 20.28 18.88
C MET A 459 -30.02 19.19 17.83
N VAL A 460 -30.96 19.13 16.90
CA VAL A 460 -30.97 18.22 15.77
C VAL A 460 -30.89 19.02 14.48
N LYS A 461 -29.98 18.63 13.61
CA LYS A 461 -29.79 19.19 12.26
C LYS A 461 -30.20 18.15 11.23
N LEU A 462 -31.11 18.46 10.33
CA LEU A 462 -31.53 17.61 9.22
C LEU A 462 -31.24 18.32 7.88
N PRO A 463 -30.77 17.61 6.86
CA PRO A 463 -30.49 18.23 5.57
C PRO A 463 -31.79 18.63 4.86
N LEU A 464 -31.82 19.83 4.27
CA LEU A 464 -32.95 20.37 3.48
C LEU A 464 -33.00 19.79 2.06
N GLU A 465 -31.85 19.32 1.55
CA GLU A 465 -31.75 18.66 0.26
C GLU A 465 -31.56 17.15 0.46
N ASN A 466 -32.22 16.35 -0.38
CA ASN A 466 -31.95 14.90 -0.41
C ASN A 466 -30.47 14.66 -0.79
N GLY A 467 -29.65 14.35 0.19
CA GLY A 467 -28.26 13.96 -0.03
C GLY A 467 -28.19 12.62 -0.76
N GLN A 468 -28.48 12.61 -2.07
CA GLN A 468 -27.99 11.54 -2.95
C GLN A 468 -26.47 11.65 -2.96
N LYS A 469 -25.78 10.87 -2.11
CA LYS A 469 -24.39 10.55 -2.36
C LYS A 469 -24.33 9.85 -3.71
N ASN A 470 -23.85 10.57 -4.72
CA ASN A 470 -23.36 9.98 -5.97
C ASN A 470 -22.42 8.82 -5.63
N LYS A 471 -22.97 7.60 -5.69
CA LYS A 471 -22.17 6.41 -5.89
C LYS A 471 -21.84 6.33 -7.39
N SER A 472 -20.94 7.17 -7.84
CA SER A 472 -20.32 7.02 -9.14
C SER A 472 -18.93 7.62 -9.05
N SER A 473 -17.98 6.79 -8.64
CA SER A 473 -16.58 6.81 -9.05
C SER A 473 -15.79 5.90 -8.11
N ILE A 474 -15.74 4.64 -8.50
CA ILE A 474 -14.54 3.82 -8.42
C ILE A 474 -14.52 3.01 -9.72
#